data_6da1056f9eb4df3e8133e4f58d15c018
#
_entry.id   6da1056f9eb4df3e8133e4f58d15c018
#
_cell.length_a   1.000
_cell.length_b   1.000
_cell.length_c   1.000
_cell.angle_alpha   90.00
_cell.angle_beta   90.00
_cell.angle_gamma   90.00
#
_symmetry.space_group_name_H-M   'P 1'
#
loop_
_entity.id
_entity.type
_entity.pdbx_description
1 polymer ?
#
loop_
_entity_poly.entity_id
_entity_poly.type
_entity_poly.pdbx_seq_one_letter_code
_entity_poly.pdbx_strand_id
1 'polypeptide(L)'
;AQNLIVGADFATRFDNREYANNDFNESQTLFSARFTPRIGVEWMEKNRLIFGVDLLQNFGQHNGAREPFLSDVKPLIYYQFNSKNVQANAGIFDRKELLGDYSRAFFSDSTAFYHNRLSGFLGHYKSTERRNTYVEMAIDWEGMYSEESREMFRIISAGRYTLDKGFYFGYAFSMFHFAGKIGNENVTDNLLVNPYAGWEFNAYFDFDIKAGFLFAPQRGRSVDHNWKKPCGAQIDFVLTKWGVKLENNLYLGENLQPLRNIAVGEDIPITYGQDGLYAGEPFYATTEHI
;
A
#
# COMPACT_ATOMS: atom_id res chain seq x y z
N ALA A 1 -31.64 -15.40 7.43
CA ALA A 1 -30.87 -16.62 7.13
C ALA A 1 -29.42 -16.38 7.49
N GLN A 2 -28.72 -17.44 7.83
CA GLN A 2 -27.26 -17.46 8.03
C GLN A 2 -26.66 -18.30 6.91
N ASN A 3 -25.63 -17.80 6.25
CA ASN A 3 -24.96 -18.49 5.16
C ASN A 3 -23.50 -18.74 5.53
N LEU A 4 -23.00 -19.91 5.19
CA LEU A 4 -21.58 -20.22 5.29
C LEU A 4 -20.82 -19.58 4.11
N ILE A 5 -19.71 -18.94 4.38
CA ILE A 5 -18.77 -18.42 3.40
C ILE A 5 -17.53 -19.30 3.42
N VAL A 6 -17.09 -19.76 2.26
CA VAL A 6 -15.81 -20.46 2.07
C VAL A 6 -15.12 -19.87 0.86
N GLY A 7 -13.84 -19.60 0.97
CA GLY A 7 -13.05 -19.05 -0.13
C GLY A 7 -11.56 -19.29 0.05
N ALA A 8 -10.83 -19.13 -1.02
CA ALA A 8 -9.37 -19.16 -1.00
C ALA A 8 -8.81 -18.29 -2.11
N ASP A 9 -7.71 -17.62 -1.85
CA ASP A 9 -6.89 -16.94 -2.86
C ASP A 9 -5.55 -17.66 -3.00
N PHE A 10 -5.05 -17.73 -4.21
CA PHE A 10 -3.70 -18.20 -4.52
C PHE A 10 -3.02 -17.18 -5.42
N ALA A 11 -1.79 -16.82 -5.09
CA ALA A 11 -0.98 -15.91 -5.89
C ALA A 11 0.49 -16.33 -5.87
N THR A 12 1.17 -16.08 -6.98
CA THR A 12 2.63 -16.21 -7.07
C THR A 12 3.21 -14.87 -7.49
N ARG A 13 4.42 -14.57 -7.03
CA ARG A 13 5.19 -13.41 -7.44
C ARG A 13 6.60 -13.84 -7.81
N PHE A 14 6.98 -13.54 -9.04
CA PHE A 14 8.35 -13.54 -9.49
C PHE A 14 8.78 -12.09 -9.70
N ASP A 15 9.85 -11.66 -9.07
CA ASP A 15 10.36 -10.29 -9.12
C ASP A 15 11.87 -10.35 -9.33
N ASN A 16 12.31 -9.96 -10.51
CA ASN A 16 13.73 -9.80 -10.82
C ASN A 16 14.02 -8.31 -10.97
N ARG A 17 14.82 -7.77 -10.07
CA ARG A 17 15.23 -6.37 -10.06
C ARG A 17 16.73 -6.29 -10.20
N GLU A 18 17.18 -5.57 -11.21
CA GLU A 18 18.59 -5.30 -11.46
C GLU A 18 18.83 -3.80 -11.41
N TYR A 19 19.65 -3.39 -10.48
CA TYR A 19 20.05 -2.00 -10.29
C TYR A 19 21.55 -1.88 -10.52
N ALA A 20 21.97 -0.84 -11.23
CA ALA A 20 23.37 -0.53 -11.45
C ALA A 20 23.66 0.90 -11.01
N ASN A 21 24.78 1.11 -10.31
CA ASN A 21 25.27 2.42 -9.89
C ASN A 21 24.24 3.28 -9.14
N ASN A 22 23.52 2.66 -8.19
CA ASN A 22 22.57 3.37 -7.34
C ASN A 22 22.72 2.95 -5.88
N ASP A 23 22.32 3.85 -4.96
CA ASP A 23 22.41 3.65 -3.51
C ASP A 23 21.02 3.40 -2.87
N PHE A 24 19.95 3.25 -3.65
CA PHE A 24 18.61 3.16 -3.11
C PHE A 24 18.07 1.73 -2.95
N ASN A 25 18.62 0.77 -3.68
CA ASN A 25 18.21 -0.64 -3.54
C ASN A 25 19.26 -1.60 -4.11
N GLU A 26 19.23 -2.85 -3.64
CA GLU A 26 20.09 -3.93 -4.11
C GLU A 26 19.42 -4.74 -5.21
N SER A 27 20.25 -5.27 -6.14
CA SER A 27 19.76 -6.21 -7.15
C SER A 27 19.37 -7.53 -6.49
N GLN A 28 18.16 -8.01 -6.76
CA GLN A 28 17.64 -9.23 -6.17
C GLN A 28 16.61 -9.90 -7.06
N THR A 29 16.55 -11.22 -6.95
CA THR A 29 15.48 -12.02 -7.56
C THR A 29 14.70 -12.72 -6.46
N LEU A 30 13.40 -12.48 -6.41
CA LEU A 30 12.49 -13.06 -5.44
C LEU A 30 11.44 -13.91 -6.16
N PHE A 31 11.19 -15.10 -5.63
CA PHE A 31 10.09 -15.93 -6.06
C PHE A 31 9.35 -16.48 -4.86
N SER A 32 8.04 -16.24 -4.82
CA SER A 32 7.19 -16.59 -3.69
C SER A 32 5.82 -17.05 -4.13
N ALA A 33 5.19 -17.89 -3.31
CA ALA A 33 3.79 -18.27 -3.44
C ALA A 33 3.04 -17.94 -2.17
N ARG A 34 1.77 -17.58 -2.30
CA ARG A 34 0.85 -17.24 -1.22
C ARG A 34 -0.47 -17.96 -1.39
N PHE A 35 -0.97 -18.53 -0.31
CA PHE A 35 -2.28 -19.17 -0.24
C PHE A 35 -3.05 -18.67 0.97
N THR A 36 -4.29 -18.21 0.75
CA THR A 36 -5.09 -17.57 1.78
C THR A 36 -6.50 -18.19 1.84
N PRO A 37 -6.66 -19.34 2.51
CA PRO A 37 -7.98 -19.93 2.76
C PRO A 37 -8.76 -19.14 3.80
N ARG A 38 -10.09 -19.10 3.65
CA ARG A 38 -11.04 -18.38 4.52
C ARG A 38 -12.31 -19.19 4.73
N ILE A 39 -12.88 -19.00 5.91
CA ILE A 39 -14.21 -19.44 6.27
C ILE A 39 -14.92 -18.31 7.02
N GLY A 40 -16.22 -18.21 6.88
CA GLY A 40 -16.97 -17.17 7.58
C GLY A 40 -18.47 -17.46 7.62
N VAL A 41 -19.17 -16.59 8.30
CA VAL A 41 -20.63 -16.62 8.42
C VAL A 41 -21.19 -15.28 7.98
N GLU A 42 -22.20 -15.31 7.12
CA GLU A 42 -22.98 -14.15 6.72
C GLU A 42 -24.37 -14.21 7.38
N TRP A 43 -24.86 -13.07 7.89
CA TRP A 43 -26.21 -12.92 8.40
C TRP A 43 -26.82 -11.59 7.98
N MET A 44 -28.14 -11.56 7.87
CA MET A 44 -28.89 -10.39 7.39
C MET A 44 -28.40 -9.87 6.03
N GLU A 45 -27.78 -10.71 5.20
CA GLU A 45 -27.28 -10.39 3.85
C GLU A 45 -26.25 -9.23 3.78
N LYS A 46 -25.82 -8.72 4.92
CA LYS A 46 -24.97 -7.52 5.03
C LYS A 46 -23.80 -7.68 5.98
N ASN A 47 -23.90 -8.59 6.92
CA ASN A 47 -22.92 -8.74 7.98
C ASN A 47 -22.15 -10.04 7.77
N ARG A 48 -20.84 -9.98 7.90
CA ARG A 48 -19.96 -11.12 7.75
C ARG A 48 -18.93 -11.13 8.87
N LEU A 49 -18.66 -12.29 9.42
CA LEU A 49 -17.51 -12.53 10.27
C LEU A 49 -16.62 -13.55 9.54
N ILE A 50 -15.40 -13.18 9.25
CA ILE A 50 -14.49 -13.95 8.41
C ILE A 50 -13.24 -14.30 9.21
N PHE A 51 -12.84 -15.57 9.11
CA PHE A 51 -11.60 -16.11 9.65
C PHE A 51 -10.78 -16.69 8.50
N GLY A 52 -9.49 -16.54 8.55
CA GLY A 52 -8.60 -17.09 7.56
C GLY A 52 -7.17 -17.14 8.04
N VAL A 53 -6.31 -17.67 7.21
CA VAL A 53 -4.89 -17.70 7.42
C VAL A 53 -4.18 -17.37 6.11
N ASP A 54 -3.19 -16.53 6.21
CA ASP A 54 -2.34 -16.17 5.07
C ASP A 54 -1.02 -16.91 5.18
N LEU A 55 -0.75 -17.78 4.21
CA LEU A 55 0.39 -18.67 4.16
C LEU A 55 1.33 -18.21 3.05
N LEU A 56 2.55 -17.81 3.41
CA LEU A 56 3.58 -17.37 2.47
C LEU A 56 4.72 -18.38 2.43
N GLN A 57 5.12 -18.76 1.22
CA GLN A 57 6.33 -19.54 0.96
C GLN A 57 7.25 -18.77 0.02
N ASN A 58 8.43 -18.43 0.49
CA ASN A 58 9.53 -17.93 -0.34
C ASN A 58 10.36 -19.11 -0.83
N PHE A 59 10.70 -19.12 -2.12
CA PHE A 59 11.50 -20.19 -2.71
C PHE A 59 12.99 -19.83 -2.66
N GLY A 60 13.84 -20.84 -2.47
CA GLY A 60 15.29 -20.69 -2.52
C GLY A 60 15.95 -20.01 -1.31
N GLN A 61 15.28 -19.92 -0.19
CA GLN A 61 15.87 -19.43 1.06
C GLN A 61 16.77 -20.50 1.70
N HIS A 62 18.01 -20.63 1.21
CA HIS A 62 18.99 -21.57 1.72
C HIS A 62 20.25 -20.86 2.17
N ASN A 63 20.45 -20.76 3.47
CA ASN A 63 21.73 -20.40 4.06
C ASN A 63 22.24 -21.53 5.00
N GLY A 64 22.12 -22.79 4.56
CA GLY A 64 22.55 -23.94 5.34
C GLY A 64 21.68 -24.32 6.55
N ALA A 65 20.60 -23.55 6.79
CA ALA A 65 19.60 -23.88 7.79
C ALA A 65 18.47 -24.72 7.18
N ARG A 66 17.81 -25.54 7.99
CA ARG A 66 16.63 -26.30 7.58
C ARG A 66 15.53 -25.31 7.19
N GLU A 67 15.03 -25.40 5.94
CA GLU A 67 13.91 -24.58 5.51
C GLU A 67 12.68 -24.79 6.41
N PRO A 68 12.06 -23.73 6.90
CA PRO A 68 10.74 -23.86 7.50
C PRO A 68 9.73 -24.29 6.43
N PHE A 69 8.74 -25.06 6.79
CA PHE A 69 7.66 -25.49 5.89
C PHE A 69 6.93 -24.31 5.25
N LEU A 70 6.83 -23.19 5.96
CA LEU A 70 6.30 -21.92 5.48
C LEU A 70 7.21 -20.79 5.95
N SER A 71 7.39 -19.78 5.09
CA SER A 71 8.21 -18.62 5.41
C SER A 71 7.51 -17.65 6.35
N ASP A 72 6.17 -17.54 6.25
CA ASP A 72 5.35 -16.70 7.12
C ASP A 72 3.92 -17.24 7.19
N VAL A 73 3.30 -17.10 8.36
CA VAL A 73 1.90 -17.50 8.63
C VAL A 73 1.23 -16.39 9.43
N LYS A 74 0.20 -15.81 8.89
CA LYS A 74 -0.48 -14.67 9.52
C LYS A 74 -2.00 -14.87 9.56
N PRO A 75 -2.68 -14.46 10.67
CA PRO A 75 -4.12 -14.58 10.77
C PRO A 75 -4.85 -13.55 9.91
N LEU A 76 -6.07 -13.91 9.50
CA LEU A 76 -7.12 -13.02 9.05
C LEU A 76 -8.31 -13.22 9.96
N ILE A 77 -8.80 -12.14 10.55
CA ILE A 77 -10.00 -12.14 11.36
C ILE A 77 -10.63 -10.75 11.27
N TYR A 78 -11.80 -10.67 10.69
CA TYR A 78 -12.46 -9.38 10.57
C TYR A 78 -13.98 -9.50 10.46
N TYR A 79 -14.65 -8.49 10.97
CA TYR A 79 -16.04 -8.21 10.69
C TYR A 79 -16.14 -7.33 9.45
N GLN A 80 -17.11 -7.63 8.58
CA GLN A 80 -17.45 -6.85 7.41
C GLN A 80 -18.94 -6.53 7.40
N PHE A 81 -19.27 -5.25 7.32
CA PHE A 81 -20.57 -4.78 6.90
C PHE A 81 -20.54 -4.46 5.41
N ASN A 82 -21.49 -4.96 4.65
CA ASN A 82 -21.57 -4.72 3.21
C ASN A 82 -23.01 -4.42 2.80
N SER A 83 -23.22 -3.27 2.21
CA SER A 83 -24.50 -2.85 1.64
C SER A 83 -24.31 -2.45 0.17
N LYS A 84 -25.37 -2.00 -0.48
CA LYS A 84 -25.32 -1.62 -1.91
C LYS A 84 -24.20 -0.61 -2.23
N ASN A 85 -23.99 0.37 -1.33
CA ASN A 85 -23.06 1.47 -1.58
C ASN A 85 -21.95 1.59 -0.53
N VAL A 86 -22.11 0.97 0.64
CA VAL A 86 -21.21 1.14 1.79
C VAL A 86 -20.65 -0.20 2.21
N GLN A 87 -19.34 -0.26 2.39
CA GLN A 87 -18.65 -1.34 3.06
C GLN A 87 -17.84 -0.78 4.22
N ALA A 88 -17.81 -1.53 5.31
CA ALA A 88 -16.94 -1.26 6.44
C ALA A 88 -16.33 -2.56 6.94
N ASN A 89 -15.03 -2.55 7.21
CA ASN A 89 -14.28 -3.68 7.76
C ASN A 89 -13.64 -3.28 9.09
N ALA A 90 -13.60 -4.20 10.03
CA ALA A 90 -12.91 -4.04 11.31
C ALA A 90 -12.17 -5.33 11.67
N GLY A 91 -10.88 -5.24 11.95
CA GLY A 91 -10.02 -6.37 12.28
C GLY A 91 -8.79 -6.46 11.40
N ILE A 92 -8.37 -7.69 11.08
CA ILE A 92 -7.23 -7.98 10.19
C ILE A 92 -7.79 -8.52 8.88
N PHE A 93 -7.70 -7.72 7.81
CA PHE A 93 -8.29 -8.01 6.50
C PHE A 93 -7.32 -7.72 5.35
N ASP A 94 -7.65 -8.20 4.16
CA ASP A 94 -6.80 -8.03 2.97
C ASP A 94 -6.75 -6.58 2.50
N ARG A 95 -5.58 -6.13 2.08
CA ARG A 95 -5.37 -4.84 1.42
C ARG A 95 -6.17 -4.69 0.12
N LYS A 96 -6.50 -5.79 -0.55
CA LYS A 96 -7.36 -5.80 -1.76
C LYS A 96 -8.79 -5.28 -1.53
N GLU A 97 -9.21 -5.15 -0.27
CA GLU A 97 -10.49 -4.52 0.07
C GLU A 97 -10.51 -2.99 -0.15
N LEU A 98 -9.33 -2.38 -0.31
CA LEU A 98 -9.22 -0.97 -0.70
C LEU A 98 -9.70 -0.76 -2.14
N LEU A 99 -10.43 0.32 -2.36
CA LEU A 99 -10.88 0.76 -3.70
C LEU A 99 -9.92 1.76 -4.33
N GLY A 100 -9.10 2.42 -3.52
CA GLY A 100 -8.30 3.57 -3.87
C GLY A 100 -7.30 3.30 -4.99
N ASP A 101 -7.19 4.24 -5.90
CA ASP A 101 -6.16 4.30 -6.92
C ASP A 101 -4.88 4.93 -6.31
N TYR A 102 -4.18 4.13 -5.51
CA TYR A 102 -2.91 4.54 -4.90
C TYR A 102 -1.77 4.34 -5.89
N SER A 103 -1.07 5.41 -6.22
CA SER A 103 0.13 5.29 -7.04
C SER A 103 1.20 4.42 -6.37
N ARG A 104 2.16 3.93 -7.13
CA ARG A 104 3.30 3.15 -6.61
C ARG A 104 4.18 3.93 -5.63
N ALA A 105 4.01 5.25 -5.54
CA ALA A 105 4.61 6.06 -4.48
C ALA A 105 4.03 5.77 -3.09
N PHE A 106 2.78 5.30 -2.99
CA PHE A 106 2.14 4.90 -1.75
C PHE A 106 2.45 3.45 -1.39
N PHE A 107 2.25 2.55 -2.33
CA PHE A 107 2.41 1.11 -2.14
C PHE A 107 3.09 0.51 -3.37
N SER A 108 4.25 -0.09 -3.15
CA SER A 108 4.92 -0.86 -4.18
C SER A 108 4.20 -2.18 -4.45
N ASP A 109 4.46 -2.78 -5.60
CA ASP A 109 3.97 -4.13 -5.91
C ASP A 109 4.49 -5.15 -4.89
N SER A 110 5.71 -4.95 -4.37
CA SER A 110 6.28 -5.76 -3.29
C SER A 110 5.50 -5.61 -1.99
N THR A 111 5.18 -4.38 -1.60
CA THR A 111 4.34 -4.11 -0.42
C THR A 111 2.96 -4.73 -0.58
N ALA A 112 2.33 -4.59 -1.73
CA ALA A 112 1.02 -5.18 -2.00
C ALA A 112 1.01 -6.71 -1.88
N PHE A 113 2.12 -7.37 -2.21
CA PHE A 113 2.25 -8.82 -2.09
C PHE A 113 2.68 -9.29 -0.70
N TYR A 114 3.76 -8.73 -0.11
CA TYR A 114 4.33 -9.18 1.16
C TYR A 114 3.64 -8.60 2.40
N HIS A 115 3.05 -7.40 2.27
CA HIS A 115 2.27 -6.71 3.32
C HIS A 115 0.81 -6.52 2.86
N ASN A 116 0.19 -7.62 2.44
CA ASN A 116 -1.12 -7.65 1.81
C ASN A 116 -2.31 -7.47 2.75
N ARG A 117 -2.08 -7.14 4.03
CA ARG A 117 -3.13 -6.98 5.04
C ARG A 117 -3.07 -5.64 5.71
N LEU A 118 -4.23 -5.24 6.22
CA LEU A 118 -4.45 -4.11 7.09
C LEU A 118 -4.97 -4.61 8.45
N SER A 119 -4.51 -3.97 9.51
CA SER A 119 -4.96 -4.25 10.88
C SER A 119 -5.62 -3.01 11.44
N GLY A 120 -6.96 -2.96 11.44
CA GLY A 120 -7.70 -1.79 11.91
C GLY A 120 -9.08 -1.65 11.31
N PHE A 121 -9.34 -0.54 10.67
CA PHE A 121 -10.64 -0.19 10.10
C PHE A 121 -10.53 0.27 8.66
N LEU A 122 -11.53 -0.08 7.88
CA LEU A 122 -11.79 0.45 6.55
C LEU A 122 -13.25 0.84 6.45
N GLY A 123 -13.52 2.00 5.87
CA GLY A 123 -14.84 2.38 5.44
C GLY A 123 -14.79 2.95 4.04
N HIS A 124 -15.69 2.52 3.16
CA HIS A 124 -15.82 3.13 1.86
C HIS A 124 -17.26 3.25 1.39
N TYR A 125 -17.50 4.28 0.61
CA TYR A 125 -18.70 4.49 -0.18
C TYR A 125 -18.35 4.35 -1.66
N LYS A 126 -19.12 3.55 -2.39
CA LYS A 126 -19.01 3.40 -3.85
C LYS A 126 -20.34 3.71 -4.51
N SER A 127 -20.35 4.61 -5.47
CA SER A 127 -21.56 4.93 -6.23
C SER A 127 -21.99 3.73 -7.07
N THR A 128 -23.30 3.44 -7.07
CA THR A 128 -23.90 2.47 -7.99
C THR A 128 -24.47 3.12 -9.25
N GLU A 129 -24.59 4.44 -9.25
CA GLU A 129 -25.13 5.21 -10.37
C GLU A 129 -24.01 5.74 -11.28
N ARG A 130 -22.85 6.02 -10.70
CA ARG A 130 -21.72 6.60 -11.41
C ARG A 130 -20.50 5.67 -11.35
N ARG A 131 -20.05 5.24 -12.53
CA ARG A 131 -18.91 4.32 -12.67
C ARG A 131 -17.67 4.90 -11.95
N ASN A 132 -16.89 4.03 -11.31
CA ASN A 132 -15.61 4.34 -10.68
C ASN A 132 -15.62 5.62 -9.81
N THR A 133 -16.75 5.86 -9.11
CA THR A 133 -16.90 6.99 -8.19
C THR A 133 -17.01 6.45 -6.78
N TYR A 134 -16.06 6.83 -5.94
CA TYR A 134 -15.93 6.32 -4.58
C TYR A 134 -15.17 7.30 -3.67
N VAL A 135 -15.30 7.06 -2.39
CA VAL A 135 -14.44 7.62 -1.34
C VAL A 135 -14.18 6.54 -0.30
N GLU A 136 -12.97 6.48 0.21
CA GLU A 136 -12.59 5.55 1.26
C GLU A 136 -11.64 6.17 2.27
N MET A 137 -11.63 5.58 3.45
CA MET A 137 -10.67 5.86 4.51
C MET A 137 -10.37 4.58 5.28
N ALA A 138 -9.10 4.37 5.60
CA ALA A 138 -8.67 3.25 6.43
C ALA A 138 -7.61 3.69 7.44
N ILE A 139 -7.56 2.95 8.54
CA ILE A 139 -6.50 3.04 9.54
C ILE A 139 -5.86 1.66 9.63
N ASP A 140 -4.55 1.61 9.40
CA ASP A 140 -3.73 0.41 9.52
C ASP A 140 -2.79 0.56 10.71
N TRP A 141 -2.95 -0.29 11.73
CA TRP A 141 -2.11 -0.30 12.90
C TRP A 141 -0.96 -1.26 12.69
N GLU A 142 0.24 -0.72 12.50
CA GLU A 142 1.42 -1.48 12.10
C GLU A 142 2.34 -1.86 13.27
N GLY A 143 2.24 -1.15 14.40
CA GLY A 143 3.04 -1.45 15.59
C GLY A 143 2.47 -0.86 16.87
N MET A 144 2.53 -1.62 17.97
CA MET A 144 2.16 -1.17 19.30
C MET A 144 3.39 -0.71 20.07
N TYR A 145 3.24 0.38 20.85
CA TYR A 145 4.28 0.89 21.72
C TYR A 145 4.70 -0.15 22.78
N SER A 146 5.97 -0.54 22.77
CA SER A 146 6.56 -1.48 23.73
C SER A 146 8.07 -1.27 23.86
N GLU A 147 8.76 -2.09 24.61
CA GLU A 147 10.23 -2.10 24.67
C GLU A 147 10.87 -2.54 23.34
N GLU A 148 10.22 -3.44 22.62
CA GLU A 148 10.75 -4.06 21.39
C GLU A 148 10.21 -3.40 20.12
N SER A 149 9.02 -2.79 20.19
CA SER A 149 8.29 -2.25 19.05
C SER A 149 8.00 -0.76 19.21
N ARG A 150 8.13 -0.03 18.11
CA ARG A 150 7.71 1.37 17.99
C ARG A 150 6.21 1.46 17.72
N GLU A 151 5.58 2.53 18.18
CA GLU A 151 4.23 2.85 17.77
C GLU A 151 4.21 3.29 16.32
N MET A 152 3.45 2.57 15.52
CA MET A 152 3.31 2.84 14.09
C MET A 152 1.86 2.65 13.66
N PHE A 153 1.31 3.65 12.98
CA PHE A 153 0.03 3.49 12.28
C PHE A 153 -0.03 4.36 11.03
N ARG A 154 -0.83 3.93 10.09
CA ARG A 154 -1.05 4.61 8.82
C ARG A 154 -2.52 4.95 8.67
N ILE A 155 -2.81 6.20 8.34
CA ILE A 155 -4.13 6.63 7.89
C ILE A 155 -4.03 6.80 6.37
N ILE A 156 -4.90 6.12 5.64
CA ILE A 156 -4.97 6.24 4.18
C ILE A 156 -6.37 6.64 3.78
N SER A 157 -6.48 7.44 2.74
CA SER A 157 -7.74 7.86 2.17
C SER A 157 -7.58 8.03 0.67
N ALA A 158 -8.61 7.69 -0.08
CA ALA A 158 -8.67 7.94 -1.50
C ALA A 158 -10.11 8.27 -1.92
N GLY A 159 -10.21 9.02 -2.98
CA GLY A 159 -11.51 9.32 -3.58
C GLY A 159 -11.35 9.58 -5.06
N ARG A 160 -12.39 9.24 -5.82
CA ARG A 160 -12.47 9.48 -7.25
C ARG A 160 -13.89 9.86 -7.63
N TYR A 161 -14.02 10.86 -8.46
CA TYR A 161 -15.26 11.25 -9.08
C TYR A 161 -15.12 11.20 -10.61
N THR A 162 -15.93 10.38 -11.26
CA THR A 162 -15.90 10.20 -12.71
C THR A 162 -17.04 10.97 -13.35
N LEU A 163 -16.70 11.85 -14.27
CA LEU A 163 -17.61 12.65 -15.08
C LEU A 163 -18.11 11.85 -16.28
N ASP A 164 -19.08 12.43 -16.98
CA ASP A 164 -19.51 11.90 -18.27
C ASP A 164 -18.35 11.95 -19.29
N LYS A 165 -18.36 11.05 -20.26
CA LYS A 165 -17.31 10.89 -21.29
C LYS A 165 -15.94 10.42 -20.75
N GLY A 166 -15.90 9.89 -19.53
CA GLY A 166 -14.71 9.23 -18.97
C GLY A 166 -13.67 10.15 -18.33
N PHE A 167 -13.90 11.45 -18.25
CA PHE A 167 -13.04 12.32 -17.46
C PHE A 167 -13.24 12.05 -15.98
N TYR A 168 -12.18 12.13 -15.21
CA TYR A 168 -12.24 11.95 -13.76
C TYR A 168 -11.21 12.81 -13.04
N PHE A 169 -11.48 13.04 -11.77
CA PHE A 169 -10.52 13.61 -10.83
C PHE A 169 -10.60 12.87 -9.50
N GLY A 170 -9.53 12.90 -8.76
CA GLY A 170 -9.46 12.21 -7.49
C GLY A 170 -8.25 12.61 -6.67
N TYR A 171 -8.09 11.91 -5.58
CA TYR A 171 -6.96 12.05 -4.69
C TYR A 171 -6.60 10.72 -4.04
N ALA A 172 -5.35 10.60 -3.63
CA ALA A 172 -4.87 9.64 -2.66
C ALA A 172 -4.11 10.37 -1.55
N PHE A 173 -4.22 9.89 -0.33
CA PHE A 173 -3.59 10.46 0.85
C PHE A 173 -3.08 9.35 1.76
N SER A 174 -1.92 9.56 2.33
CA SER A 174 -1.37 8.72 3.40
C SER A 174 -0.71 9.61 4.45
N MET A 175 -1.02 9.34 5.71
CA MET A 175 -0.27 9.84 6.85
C MET A 175 0.31 8.64 7.58
N PHE A 176 1.62 8.58 7.69
CA PHE A 176 2.29 7.57 8.48
C PHE A 176 2.84 8.19 9.76
N HIS A 177 2.30 7.76 10.88
CA HIS A 177 2.78 8.11 12.20
C HIS A 177 3.78 7.05 12.66
N PHE A 178 5.02 7.47 12.83
CA PHE A 178 6.09 6.64 13.32
C PHE A 178 6.65 7.27 14.59
N ALA A 179 6.23 6.74 15.72
CA ALA A 179 6.61 7.22 17.04
C ALA A 179 7.75 6.41 17.64
N GLY A 180 8.08 6.71 18.86
CA GLY A 180 9.12 6.03 19.62
C GLY A 180 8.71 4.67 20.17
N LYS A 181 9.64 4.07 20.85
CA LYS A 181 9.44 2.93 21.75
C LYS A 181 9.90 3.29 23.15
N ILE A 182 9.65 2.44 24.13
CA ILE A 182 10.15 2.64 25.50
C ILE A 182 11.68 2.85 25.47
N GLY A 183 12.12 3.98 26.03
CA GLY A 183 13.52 4.38 26.02
C GLY A 183 14.01 5.12 24.76
N ASN A 184 13.15 5.28 23.74
CA ASN A 184 13.46 6.09 22.58
C ASN A 184 12.20 6.75 22.03
N GLU A 185 12.04 8.03 22.31
CA GLU A 185 10.83 8.84 22.03
C GLU A 185 10.90 9.61 20.71
N ASN A 186 11.62 9.09 19.73
CA ASN A 186 11.71 9.73 18.42
C ASN A 186 10.40 9.61 17.64
N VAL A 187 9.91 10.73 17.11
CA VAL A 187 8.70 10.79 16.31
C VAL A 187 9.03 11.30 14.91
N THR A 188 8.55 10.60 13.90
CA THR A 188 8.62 11.02 12.51
C THR A 188 7.22 11.24 11.97
N ASP A 189 6.98 12.43 11.43
CA ASP A 189 5.78 12.77 10.68
C ASP A 189 6.07 12.52 9.19
N ASN A 190 5.23 11.75 8.51
CA ASN A 190 5.36 11.45 7.09
C ASN A 190 3.99 11.45 6.44
N LEU A 191 3.80 12.38 5.52
CA LEU A 191 2.57 12.49 4.74
C LEU A 191 2.87 12.30 3.26
N LEU A 192 1.90 11.81 2.52
CA LEU A 192 1.94 11.77 1.07
C LEU A 192 0.56 12.12 0.54
N VAL A 193 0.51 13.06 -0.38
CA VAL A 193 -0.73 13.56 -0.99
C VAL A 193 -0.58 13.49 -2.50
N ASN A 194 -1.59 12.97 -3.18
CA ASN A 194 -1.61 12.86 -4.63
C ASN A 194 -2.99 13.27 -5.19
N PRO A 195 -3.26 14.54 -5.42
CA PRO A 195 -4.36 14.95 -6.29
C PRO A 195 -4.05 14.58 -7.74
N TYR A 196 -5.06 14.13 -8.47
CA TYR A 196 -4.91 13.75 -9.87
C TYR A 196 -6.17 14.00 -10.69
N ALA A 197 -5.99 14.08 -11.99
CA ALA A 197 -7.06 14.06 -12.97
C ALA A 197 -6.69 13.16 -14.13
N GLY A 198 -7.68 12.60 -14.80
CA GLY A 198 -7.43 11.71 -15.91
C GLY A 198 -8.62 11.53 -16.82
N TRP A 199 -8.43 10.71 -17.82
CA TRP A 199 -9.39 10.41 -18.85
C TRP A 199 -9.31 8.96 -19.27
N GLU A 200 -10.41 8.24 -19.10
CA GLU A 200 -10.65 6.90 -19.64
C GLU A 200 -11.44 7.00 -20.93
N PHE A 201 -10.95 6.43 -21.99
CA PHE A 201 -11.67 6.37 -23.26
C PHE A 201 -11.39 5.08 -24.02
N ASN A 202 -12.33 4.68 -24.83
CA ASN A 202 -12.19 3.54 -25.74
C ASN A 202 -12.04 4.05 -27.16
N ALA A 203 -10.99 3.57 -27.84
CA ALA A 203 -10.82 3.67 -29.27
C ALA A 203 -10.63 2.25 -29.83
N TYR A 204 -9.49 1.94 -30.46
CA TYR A 204 -9.14 0.56 -30.77
C TYR A 204 -8.69 -0.23 -29.53
N PHE A 205 -8.13 0.46 -28.55
CA PHE A 205 -7.75 -0.01 -27.21
C PHE A 205 -8.56 0.73 -26.15
N ASP A 206 -8.57 0.18 -24.93
CA ASP A 206 -8.99 0.90 -23.74
C ASP A 206 -7.80 1.67 -23.19
N PHE A 207 -7.96 2.99 -23.11
CA PHE A 207 -6.95 3.92 -22.64
C PHE A 207 -7.34 4.50 -21.28
N ASP A 208 -6.37 4.65 -20.40
CA ASP A 208 -6.46 5.47 -19.20
C ASP A 208 -5.19 6.33 -19.10
N ILE A 209 -5.36 7.63 -19.10
CA ILE A 209 -4.27 8.60 -18.96
C ILE A 209 -4.56 9.44 -17.73
N LYS A 210 -3.63 9.44 -16.78
CA LYS A 210 -3.77 10.15 -15.52
C LYS A 210 -2.55 11.02 -15.26
N ALA A 211 -2.77 12.27 -14.88
CA ALA A 211 -1.73 13.19 -14.41
C ALA A 211 -2.00 13.56 -12.95
N GLY A 212 -0.99 13.48 -12.12
CA GLY A 212 -1.07 13.78 -10.70
C GLY A 212 0.13 14.57 -10.19
N PHE A 213 -0.05 15.16 -9.03
CA PHE A 213 0.98 15.84 -8.28
C PHE A 213 1.25 15.08 -6.98
N LEU A 214 2.51 14.75 -6.70
CA LEU A 214 2.92 14.10 -5.46
C LEU A 214 3.57 15.12 -4.54
N PHE A 215 3.10 15.18 -3.31
CA PHE A 215 3.61 16.09 -2.28
C PHE A 215 3.80 15.29 -0.98
N ALA A 216 5.04 15.26 -0.47
CA ALA A 216 5.44 14.38 0.63
C ALA A 216 6.06 15.13 1.82
N PRO A 217 5.30 15.98 2.51
CA PRO A 217 5.81 16.69 3.69
C PRO A 217 6.17 15.70 4.79
N GLN A 218 7.40 15.84 5.31
CA GLN A 218 7.91 14.97 6.35
C GLN A 218 8.85 15.69 7.31
N ARG A 219 8.95 15.19 8.52
CA ARG A 219 9.79 15.75 9.57
C ARG A 219 10.21 14.67 10.55
N GLY A 220 11.51 14.58 10.84
CA GLY A 220 12.03 13.83 11.97
C GLY A 220 12.20 14.80 13.16
N ARG A 221 11.35 14.70 14.19
CA ARG A 221 11.30 15.68 15.29
C ARG A 221 12.57 15.72 16.13
N SER A 222 13.34 14.64 16.14
CA SER A 222 14.62 14.54 16.87
C SER A 222 15.84 14.90 16.02
N VAL A 223 15.69 15.00 14.70
CA VAL A 223 16.80 15.33 13.78
C VAL A 223 16.79 16.81 13.46
N ASP A 224 15.64 17.27 12.98
CA ASP A 224 15.43 18.64 12.54
C ASP A 224 13.93 18.93 12.67
N HIS A 225 13.59 19.98 13.42
CA HIS A 225 12.19 20.39 13.59
C HIS A 225 11.56 20.96 12.32
N ASN A 226 12.36 21.18 11.28
CA ASN A 226 11.89 21.76 10.02
C ASN A 226 11.25 20.71 9.13
N TRP A 227 10.15 21.11 8.49
CA TRP A 227 9.48 20.28 7.50
C TRP A 227 10.27 20.26 6.18
N LYS A 228 10.62 19.08 5.73
CA LYS A 228 10.98 18.82 4.32
C LYS A 228 9.69 18.66 3.53
N LYS A 229 9.63 19.23 2.33
CA LYS A 229 8.41 19.30 1.53
C LYS A 229 8.67 18.92 0.08
N PRO A 230 9.26 17.74 -0.19
CA PRO A 230 9.56 17.34 -1.55
C PRO A 230 8.27 17.13 -2.34
N CYS A 231 8.34 17.39 -3.63
CA CYS A 231 7.23 17.26 -4.55
C CYS A 231 7.65 16.82 -5.95
N GLY A 232 6.68 16.37 -6.73
CA GLY A 232 6.88 16.02 -8.12
C GLY A 232 5.58 15.81 -8.87
N ALA A 233 5.67 15.66 -10.16
CA ALA A 233 4.56 15.33 -11.05
C ALA A 233 4.66 13.89 -11.54
N GLN A 234 3.53 13.25 -11.72
CA GLN A 234 3.44 11.90 -12.25
C GLN A 234 2.44 11.84 -13.39
N ILE A 235 2.80 11.12 -14.44
CA ILE A 235 1.89 10.76 -15.53
C ILE A 235 1.84 9.24 -15.61
N ASP A 236 0.63 8.71 -15.51
CA ASP A 236 0.35 7.29 -15.67
C ASP A 236 -0.38 7.08 -17.00
N PHE A 237 0.05 6.08 -17.73
CA PHE A 237 -0.56 5.66 -18.98
C PHE A 237 -0.85 4.17 -18.93
N VAL A 238 -2.11 3.81 -19.16
CA VAL A 238 -2.57 2.41 -19.19
C VAL A 238 -3.24 2.13 -20.53
N LEU A 239 -2.84 1.03 -21.12
CA LEU A 239 -3.39 0.50 -22.36
C LEU A 239 -3.85 -0.93 -22.13
N THR A 240 -5.11 -1.23 -22.42
CA THR A 240 -5.65 -2.58 -22.26
C THR A 240 -6.30 -3.09 -23.54
N LYS A 241 -6.00 -4.32 -23.91
CA LYS A 241 -6.69 -5.03 -24.98
C LYS A 241 -6.49 -6.54 -24.86
N TRP A 242 -7.54 -7.30 -25.14
CA TRP A 242 -7.52 -8.79 -25.15
C TRP A 242 -6.96 -9.43 -23.89
N GLY A 243 -7.17 -8.80 -22.73
CA GLY A 243 -6.62 -9.26 -21.45
C GLY A 243 -5.14 -8.91 -21.21
N VAL A 244 -4.49 -8.24 -22.17
CA VAL A 244 -3.13 -7.70 -22.00
C VAL A 244 -3.24 -6.25 -21.53
N LYS A 245 -2.52 -5.91 -20.48
CA LYS A 245 -2.42 -4.58 -19.92
C LYS A 245 -0.97 -4.10 -19.97
N LEU A 246 -0.76 -2.94 -20.57
CA LEU A 246 0.52 -2.21 -20.54
C LEU A 246 0.36 -0.99 -19.63
N GLU A 247 1.23 -0.87 -18.67
CA GLU A 247 1.28 0.27 -17.75
C GLU A 247 2.64 0.98 -17.86
N ASN A 248 2.60 2.30 -17.87
CA ASN A 248 3.79 3.14 -17.78
C ASN A 248 3.55 4.25 -16.77
N ASN A 249 4.51 4.45 -15.87
CA ASN A 249 4.51 5.51 -14.87
C ASN A 249 5.75 6.38 -15.10
N LEU A 250 5.55 7.65 -15.36
CA LEU A 250 6.61 8.64 -15.46
C LEU A 250 6.52 9.57 -14.26
N TYR A 251 7.60 9.66 -13.50
CA TYR A 251 7.73 10.59 -12.39
C TYR A 251 8.83 11.62 -12.66
N LEU A 252 8.52 12.88 -12.43
CA LEU A 252 9.44 14.01 -12.55
C LEU A 252 9.34 14.86 -11.28
N GLY A 253 10.38 14.86 -10.47
CA GLY A 253 10.35 15.62 -9.22
C GLY A 253 11.55 15.36 -8.31
N GLU A 254 11.38 15.72 -7.05
CA GLU A 254 12.40 15.56 -6.02
C GLU A 254 12.33 14.15 -5.41
N ASN A 255 13.37 13.77 -4.66
CA ASN A 255 13.31 12.61 -3.77
C ASN A 255 12.15 12.78 -2.76
N LEU A 256 11.11 11.98 -2.90
CA LEU A 256 9.92 12.03 -2.02
C LEU A 256 10.19 11.49 -0.61
N GLN A 257 11.33 10.87 -0.36
CA GLN A 257 11.68 10.25 0.93
C GLN A 257 13.07 10.69 1.40
N PRO A 258 13.31 12.00 1.59
CA PRO A 258 14.64 12.52 1.94
C PRO A 258 15.14 12.05 3.31
N LEU A 259 14.24 11.55 4.18
CA LEU A 259 14.61 11.00 5.48
C LEU A 259 14.91 9.49 5.45
N ARG A 260 14.75 8.81 4.32
CA ARG A 260 14.87 7.35 4.20
C ARG A 260 16.20 6.78 4.72
N ASN A 261 17.29 7.48 4.49
CA ASN A 261 18.65 7.03 4.82
C ASN A 261 19.31 7.87 5.91
N ILE A 262 18.55 8.70 6.61
CA ILE A 262 19.13 9.52 7.70
C ILE A 262 19.21 8.67 8.96
N ALA A 263 20.43 8.47 9.46
CA ALA A 263 20.68 7.95 10.78
C ALA A 263 20.35 9.04 11.82
N VAL A 264 19.60 8.67 12.84
CA VAL A 264 19.23 9.58 13.93
C VAL A 264 19.86 9.08 15.22
N GLY A 265 20.92 9.79 15.66
CA GLY A 265 21.69 9.47 16.85
C GLY A 265 22.68 8.31 16.66
N GLU A 266 23.69 8.24 17.51
CA GLU A 266 24.73 7.20 17.45
C GLU A 266 24.19 5.79 17.76
N ASP A 267 23.07 5.68 18.44
CA ASP A 267 22.54 4.42 18.96
C ASP A 267 21.41 3.81 18.13
N ILE A 268 20.79 4.56 17.18
CA ILE A 268 19.68 4.04 16.40
C ILE A 268 19.71 4.65 14.99
N PRO A 269 20.26 3.94 14.02
CA PRO A 269 20.05 4.29 12.63
C PRO A 269 18.56 4.07 12.30
N ILE A 270 17.80 5.12 12.14
CA ILE A 270 16.49 5.05 11.49
C ILE A 270 16.75 5.00 10.00
N THR A 271 16.82 3.81 9.47
CA THR A 271 16.71 3.61 8.03
C THR A 271 15.25 3.37 7.72
N TYR A 272 14.63 4.33 7.12
CA TYR A 272 13.22 4.28 6.68
C TYR A 272 12.91 3.04 5.85
N GLY A 273 13.85 2.55 5.05
CA GLY A 273 13.67 1.37 4.22
C GLY A 273 13.66 0.04 4.99
N GLN A 274 14.32 -0.03 6.14
CA GLN A 274 14.43 -1.26 6.94
C GLN A 274 13.24 -1.44 7.91
N ASP A 275 12.63 -0.33 8.33
CA ASP A 275 11.56 -0.36 9.33
C ASP A 275 10.15 -0.27 8.73
N GLY A 276 10.02 -0.45 7.40
CA GLY A 276 8.71 -0.39 6.73
C GLY A 276 8.10 1.00 6.62
N LEU A 277 8.86 2.05 6.92
CA LEU A 277 8.41 3.44 6.85
C LEU A 277 8.04 3.88 5.44
N TYR A 278 8.68 3.33 4.45
CA TYR A 278 8.41 3.61 3.06
C TYR A 278 7.86 2.38 2.35
N ALA A 279 6.58 2.42 2.08
CA ALA A 279 5.85 1.33 1.43
C ALA A 279 5.81 1.43 -0.10
N GLY A 280 6.25 2.55 -0.67
CA GLY A 280 6.28 2.80 -2.10
C GLY A 280 7.48 2.20 -2.83
N GLU A 281 7.49 2.34 -4.16
CA GLU A 281 8.63 1.91 -4.98
C GLU A 281 9.88 2.74 -4.67
N PRO A 282 11.05 2.09 -4.57
CA PRO A 282 12.29 2.77 -4.18
C PRO A 282 12.70 3.94 -5.09
N PHE A 283 12.36 3.91 -6.36
CA PHE A 283 12.79 4.96 -7.30
C PHE A 283 12.22 6.35 -6.97
N TYR A 284 11.11 6.45 -6.23
CA TYR A 284 10.60 7.75 -5.73
C TYR A 284 11.48 8.35 -4.62
N ALA A 285 12.37 7.56 -4.04
CA ALA A 285 13.32 8.00 -3.02
C ALA A 285 14.69 8.37 -3.62
N THR A 286 14.76 8.66 -4.90
CA THR A 286 15.97 9.11 -5.60
C THR A 286 15.72 10.44 -6.32
N THR A 287 16.80 11.15 -6.66
CA THR A 287 16.76 12.33 -7.53
C THR A 287 17.03 11.96 -8.99
N GLU A 288 17.40 10.74 -9.27
CA GLU A 288 17.63 10.26 -10.63
C GLU A 288 16.31 9.76 -11.22
N HIS A 289 15.82 10.50 -12.19
CA HIS A 289 14.54 10.26 -12.83
C HIS A 289 14.74 9.61 -14.21
N ILE A 290 14.35 8.39 -14.35
CA ILE A 290 14.17 7.74 -15.65
C ILE A 290 12.86 7.00 -15.66
#